data_89d9407801fb3fd5662da052cba47a9c
#
_entry.id   89d9407801fb3fd5662da052cba47a9c
#
_cell.length_a   1.000
_cell.length_b   1.000
_cell.length_c   1.000
_cell.angle_alpha   90.00
_cell.angle_beta   90.00
_cell.angle_gamma   90.00
#
_symmetry.space_group_name_H-M   'P 1'
#
loop_
_entity.id
_entity.type
_entity.pdbx_description
1 polymer ?
#
loop_
_entity_poly.entity_id
_entity_poly.type
_entity_poly.pdbx_seq_one_letter_code
_entity_poly.pdbx_strand_id
1 'polypeptide(L)'
;MTTRVQRGLKAAGECVLLPCFLLLVFGICLPWLTLRRVLGRRPAKPRIIWGATPIINIGTNAAADRLYGYQSETLVYRPYYVTKEFTYNLERWWRIKPLALLIPWAVFLWAVLRYDIFQFYFDGGFLNRTLGKRLELPLLKMLGKIVIVSAYGADVRVEATTRALGPYNCCMDCTQRLVACICDDAKAKRNLAHVHRYADLTLSMGDMVEYTPRSRNDIFYWAIDLKKWPYVGVSPVNRLVKVVHAPNHPQFKGTRFLTACIEQLQREGYPVELVLVQRMRNEEAMELYKQADIAADQFLIGWHGNFAVEAMALGKPVVAYIRKPDAYLPSGADCPIVSADPDTLKAALIRLIENPALRVELGIKGRRYVEQVFSLEQVGARMDRAYRELWNRTMPVGEGES
;
A
#
# COMPACT_ATOMS: atom_id res chain seq x y z
N MET A 1 3.14 34.96 -4.20
CA MET A 1 4.50 35.25 -4.65
C MET A 1 5.58 34.35 -4.04
N THR A 2 5.52 34.03 -2.75
CA THR A 2 6.48 33.19 -2.02
C THR A 2 6.71 31.79 -2.60
N THR A 3 5.69 31.14 -3.15
CA THR A 3 5.80 29.76 -3.67
C THR A 3 6.56 29.64 -5.00
N ARG A 4 6.55 30.65 -5.86
CA ARG A 4 7.25 30.65 -7.17
C ARG A 4 8.76 30.86 -6.99
N VAL A 5 9.15 31.81 -6.13
CA VAL A 5 10.55 32.08 -5.79
C VAL A 5 11.19 30.85 -5.09
N GLN A 6 10.47 30.22 -4.14
CA GLN A 6 10.98 29.01 -3.46
C GLN A 6 11.18 27.83 -4.42
N ARG A 7 10.29 27.66 -5.41
CA ARG A 7 10.46 26.63 -6.46
C ARG A 7 11.67 26.92 -7.34
N GLY A 8 11.89 28.20 -7.71
CA GLY A 8 13.05 28.62 -8.50
C GLY A 8 14.37 28.36 -7.76
N LEU A 9 14.47 28.76 -6.49
CA LEU A 9 15.66 28.53 -5.67
C LEU A 9 15.94 27.03 -5.46
N LYS A 10 14.91 26.23 -5.27
CA LYS A 10 15.06 24.77 -5.17
C LYS A 10 15.58 24.20 -6.49
N ALA A 11 15.01 24.56 -7.62
CA ALA A 11 15.44 24.09 -8.94
C ALA A 11 16.89 24.48 -9.23
N ALA A 12 17.28 25.72 -8.93
CA ALA A 12 18.66 26.18 -9.11
C ALA A 12 19.65 25.38 -8.24
N GLY A 13 19.31 25.11 -6.96
CA GLY A 13 20.14 24.27 -6.10
C GLY A 13 20.27 22.85 -6.62
N GLU A 14 19.17 22.24 -7.11
CA GLU A 14 19.19 20.90 -7.69
C GLU A 14 19.98 20.82 -9.00
N CYS A 15 20.02 21.88 -9.82
CA CYS A 15 20.87 21.94 -11.01
C CYS A 15 22.36 21.84 -10.69
N VAL A 16 22.79 22.35 -9.53
CA VAL A 16 24.18 22.21 -9.04
C VAL A 16 24.40 20.84 -8.42
N LEU A 17 23.44 20.33 -7.66
CA LEU A 17 23.57 19.04 -6.97
C LEU A 17 23.57 17.85 -7.91
N LEU A 18 22.82 17.89 -9.00
CA LEU A 18 22.68 16.76 -9.92
C LEU A 18 24.02 16.34 -10.56
N PRO A 19 24.85 17.23 -11.13
CA PRO A 19 26.18 16.86 -11.64
C PRO A 19 27.09 16.27 -10.55
N CYS A 20 27.15 16.90 -9.37
CA CYS A 20 27.94 16.39 -8.23
C CYS A 20 27.49 15.00 -7.80
N PHE A 21 26.18 14.79 -7.73
CA PHE A 21 25.58 13.49 -7.43
C PHE A 21 25.99 12.44 -8.48
N LEU A 22 25.88 12.75 -9.77
CA LEU A 22 26.29 11.83 -10.84
C LEU A 22 27.78 11.50 -10.77
N LEU A 23 28.64 12.48 -10.49
CA LEU A 23 30.09 12.23 -10.27
C LEU A 23 30.31 11.24 -9.12
N LEU A 24 29.58 11.35 -8.01
CA LEU A 24 29.68 10.40 -6.90
C LEU A 24 29.15 9.01 -7.29
N VAL A 25 28.06 8.92 -8.04
CA VAL A 25 27.51 7.64 -8.51
C VAL A 25 28.52 6.93 -9.44
N PHE A 26 29.07 7.64 -10.43
CA PHE A 26 29.97 7.04 -11.43
C PHE A 26 31.42 6.90 -10.91
N GLY A 27 31.87 7.84 -10.11
CA GLY A 27 33.26 7.86 -9.62
C GLY A 27 33.50 7.01 -8.37
N ILE A 28 32.48 6.79 -7.56
CA ILE A 28 32.60 6.05 -6.29
C ILE A 28 31.68 4.83 -6.24
N CYS A 29 30.37 5.02 -6.38
CA CYS A 29 29.42 3.91 -6.15
C CYS A 29 29.59 2.80 -7.18
N LEU A 30 29.65 3.13 -8.46
CA LEU A 30 29.76 2.13 -9.53
C LEU A 30 31.08 1.34 -9.45
N PRO A 31 32.28 1.95 -9.34
CA PRO A 31 33.54 1.22 -9.19
C PRO A 31 33.53 0.33 -7.94
N TRP A 32 33.08 0.86 -6.80
CA TRP A 32 33.01 0.10 -5.55
C TRP A 32 32.10 -1.13 -5.65
N LEU A 33 30.91 -0.97 -6.20
CA LEU A 33 29.96 -2.07 -6.37
C LEU A 33 30.45 -3.10 -7.38
N THR A 34 31.13 -2.67 -8.44
CA THR A 34 31.76 -3.56 -9.43
C THR A 34 32.90 -4.37 -8.78
N LEU A 35 33.79 -3.70 -8.06
CA LEU A 35 34.86 -4.36 -7.33
C LEU A 35 34.33 -5.39 -6.33
N ARG A 36 33.30 -5.02 -5.57
CA ARG A 36 32.65 -5.92 -4.60
C ARG A 36 32.08 -7.16 -5.26
N ARG A 37 31.53 -7.05 -6.48
CA ARG A 37 31.02 -8.19 -7.26
C ARG A 37 32.16 -9.09 -7.75
N VAL A 38 33.21 -8.48 -8.32
CA VAL A 38 34.37 -9.23 -8.81
C VAL A 38 35.06 -10.01 -7.68
N LEU A 39 35.09 -9.44 -6.48
CA LEU A 39 35.63 -10.12 -5.29
C LEU A 39 34.70 -11.18 -4.68
N GLY A 40 33.57 -11.50 -5.31
CA GLY A 40 32.61 -12.51 -4.83
C GLY A 40 31.94 -12.19 -3.47
N ARG A 41 32.05 -10.94 -2.98
CA ARG A 41 31.52 -10.52 -1.67
C ARG A 41 30.01 -10.27 -1.73
N ARG A 42 29.26 -11.31 -2.01
CA ARG A 42 27.79 -11.24 -2.07
C ARG A 42 27.19 -11.89 -0.82
N PRO A 43 26.18 -11.26 -0.17
CA PRO A 43 25.49 -11.88 0.96
C PRO A 43 24.66 -13.08 0.48
N ALA A 44 24.49 -14.10 1.34
CA ALA A 44 23.62 -15.23 1.06
C ALA A 44 22.16 -14.83 0.83
N LYS A 45 21.70 -13.78 1.53
CA LYS A 45 20.39 -13.15 1.31
C LYS A 45 20.57 -11.67 1.02
N PRO A 46 19.80 -11.10 0.06
CA PRO A 46 19.85 -9.67 -0.24
C PRO A 46 19.32 -8.82 0.93
N ARG A 47 19.85 -7.62 1.08
CA ARG A 47 19.33 -6.61 1.99
C ARG A 47 18.29 -5.77 1.29
N ILE A 48 17.18 -5.51 1.96
CA ILE A 48 15.97 -4.91 1.39
C ILE A 48 15.72 -3.54 2.03
N ILE A 49 15.38 -2.55 1.22
CA ILE A 49 14.90 -1.24 1.68
C ILE A 49 13.52 -0.93 1.09
N TRP A 50 12.58 -0.59 1.95
CA TRP A 50 11.26 -0.07 1.61
C TRP A 50 11.24 1.45 1.77
N GLY A 51 10.82 2.19 0.76
CA GLY A 51 10.73 3.66 0.84
C GLY A 51 10.25 4.29 -0.48
N ALA A 52 10.05 5.59 -0.54
CA ALA A 52 10.01 6.56 0.57
C ALA A 52 8.56 6.95 0.92
N THR A 53 7.57 6.26 0.33
CA THR A 53 6.14 6.56 0.48
C THR A 53 5.67 6.10 1.87
N PRO A 54 5.13 7.00 2.72
CA PRO A 54 4.87 6.71 4.13
C PRO A 54 3.55 5.96 4.34
N ILE A 55 3.41 4.78 3.75
CA ILE A 55 2.24 3.90 3.89
C ILE A 55 2.50 2.92 5.04
N ILE A 56 1.47 2.63 5.83
CA ILE A 56 1.56 1.73 6.99
C ILE A 56 2.09 0.34 6.60
N ASN A 57 1.73 -0.15 5.43
CA ASN A 57 2.09 -1.48 4.95
C ASN A 57 3.60 -1.69 4.74
N ILE A 58 4.42 -0.65 4.52
CA ILE A 58 5.87 -0.85 4.36
C ILE A 58 6.50 -1.39 5.65
N GLY A 59 5.99 -0.99 6.82
CA GLY A 59 6.45 -1.49 8.12
C GLY A 59 6.13 -2.96 8.33
N THR A 60 4.88 -3.37 8.05
CA THR A 60 4.43 -4.76 8.18
C THR A 60 5.03 -5.66 7.11
N ASN A 61 5.21 -5.17 5.88
CA ASN A 61 5.89 -5.91 4.82
C ASN A 61 7.37 -6.15 5.17
N ALA A 62 8.08 -5.14 5.67
CA ALA A 62 9.45 -5.33 6.16
C ALA A 62 9.52 -6.29 7.35
N ALA A 63 8.49 -6.33 8.21
CA ALA A 63 8.39 -7.33 9.27
C ALA A 63 8.19 -8.74 8.70
N ALA A 64 7.36 -8.89 7.67
CA ALA A 64 7.18 -10.15 6.95
C ALA A 64 8.49 -10.65 6.31
N ASP A 65 9.26 -9.77 5.68
CA ASP A 65 10.59 -10.10 5.12
C ASP A 65 11.54 -10.62 6.21
N ARG A 66 11.55 -9.96 7.39
CA ARG A 66 12.41 -10.35 8.51
C ARG A 66 12.09 -11.75 9.07
N LEU A 67 10.84 -12.22 9.01
CA LEU A 67 10.48 -13.59 9.37
C LEU A 67 11.19 -14.63 8.50
N TYR A 68 11.49 -14.26 7.25
CA TYR A 68 12.23 -15.10 6.31
C TYR A 68 13.73 -14.83 6.29
N GLY A 69 14.24 -14.16 7.34
CA GLY A 69 15.67 -13.96 7.57
C GLY A 69 16.32 -12.89 6.67
N TYR A 70 15.53 -12.00 6.06
CA TYR A 70 16.06 -10.84 5.32
C TYR A 70 16.38 -9.68 6.27
N GLN A 71 17.45 -8.95 5.99
CA GLN A 71 17.65 -7.60 6.55
C GLN A 71 16.76 -6.65 5.75
N SER A 72 15.56 -6.39 6.25
CA SER A 72 14.56 -5.53 5.62
C SER A 72 14.27 -4.33 6.51
N GLU A 73 14.45 -3.14 5.97
CA GLU A 73 14.38 -1.86 6.65
C GLU A 73 13.48 -0.89 5.88
N THR A 74 12.96 0.12 6.58
CA THR A 74 12.04 1.11 6.01
C THR A 74 12.59 2.51 6.17
N LEU A 75 12.43 3.36 5.14
CA LEU A 75 12.83 4.75 5.20
C LEU A 75 11.74 5.67 4.70
N VAL A 76 11.40 6.69 5.48
CA VAL A 76 10.46 7.74 5.11
C VAL A 76 11.04 9.12 5.43
N TYR A 77 10.73 10.10 4.56
CA TYR A 77 11.10 11.50 4.79
C TYR A 77 10.16 12.20 5.75
N ARG A 78 8.89 11.86 5.66
CA ARG A 78 7.84 12.39 6.55
C ARG A 78 6.79 11.31 6.74
N PRO A 79 6.57 10.84 7.97
CA PRO A 79 5.51 9.88 8.26
C PRO A 79 4.14 10.51 8.04
N TYR A 80 3.17 9.67 7.76
CA TYR A 80 1.76 10.05 7.82
C TYR A 80 1.27 9.91 9.27
N TYR A 81 0.17 10.58 9.64
CA TYR A 81 -0.32 10.62 11.02
C TYR A 81 -0.70 9.24 11.60
N VAL A 82 -0.91 8.24 10.73
CA VAL A 82 -1.39 6.89 11.12
C VAL A 82 -0.30 6.08 11.84
N THR A 83 0.97 6.20 11.43
CA THR A 83 2.08 5.49 12.06
C THR A 83 3.38 6.27 12.01
N LYS A 84 4.24 6.05 13.00
CA LYS A 84 5.62 6.56 13.04
C LYS A 84 6.66 5.43 13.15
N GLU A 85 6.22 4.18 13.10
CA GLU A 85 7.06 2.99 13.24
C GLU A 85 7.80 2.68 11.92
N PHE A 86 8.87 3.42 11.65
CA PHE A 86 9.77 3.18 10.52
C PHE A 86 11.21 3.05 11.04
N THR A 87 12.04 2.22 10.36
CA THR A 87 13.46 2.05 10.73
C THR A 87 14.19 3.39 10.67
N TYR A 88 13.98 4.13 9.58
CA TYR A 88 14.55 5.46 9.37
C TYR A 88 13.43 6.48 9.13
N ASN A 89 13.20 7.33 10.11
CA ASN A 89 12.27 8.44 10.02
C ASN A 89 13.08 9.76 9.99
N LEU A 90 13.12 10.38 8.82
CA LEU A 90 13.93 11.59 8.58
C LEU A 90 13.13 12.89 8.77
N GLU A 91 11.95 12.85 9.38
CA GLU A 91 11.07 14.02 9.53
C GLU A 91 11.77 15.21 10.18
N ARG A 92 12.54 14.97 11.24
CA ARG A 92 13.27 16.02 11.95
C ARG A 92 14.23 16.77 11.03
N TRP A 93 14.99 16.06 10.22
CA TRP A 93 15.97 16.63 9.29
C TRP A 93 15.28 17.22 8.07
N TRP A 94 14.17 16.63 7.63
CA TRP A 94 13.37 17.13 6.50
C TRP A 94 12.74 18.50 6.76
N ARG A 95 12.51 18.88 8.01
CA ARG A 95 11.99 20.22 8.39
C ARG A 95 12.99 21.33 8.16
N ILE A 96 14.29 21.01 8.08
CA ILE A 96 15.38 21.98 7.84
C ILE A 96 15.55 22.13 6.33
N LYS A 97 15.09 23.27 5.77
CA LYS A 97 15.01 23.49 4.32
C LYS A 97 16.30 23.18 3.54
N PRO A 98 17.51 23.61 3.95
CA PRO A 98 18.74 23.25 3.23
C PRO A 98 18.99 21.75 3.23
N LEU A 99 18.75 21.07 4.36
CA LEU A 99 18.92 19.62 4.47
C LEU A 99 17.90 18.86 3.63
N ALA A 100 16.66 19.32 3.57
CA ALA A 100 15.61 18.71 2.74
C ALA A 100 15.96 18.70 1.24
N LEU A 101 16.83 19.59 0.79
CA LEU A 101 17.36 19.61 -0.58
C LEU A 101 18.44 18.52 -0.79
N LEU A 102 19.29 18.27 0.21
CA LEU A 102 20.42 17.34 0.14
C LEU A 102 20.02 15.90 0.47
N ILE A 103 19.11 15.71 1.43
CA ILE A 103 18.72 14.41 1.98
C ILE A 103 18.38 13.38 0.89
N PRO A 104 17.54 13.65 -0.13
CA PRO A 104 17.21 12.63 -1.12
C PRO A 104 18.44 12.05 -1.84
N TRP A 105 19.39 12.91 -2.18
CA TRP A 105 20.63 12.54 -2.87
C TRP A 105 21.53 11.71 -1.97
N ALA A 106 21.72 12.16 -0.72
CA ALA A 106 22.51 11.43 0.28
C ALA A 106 21.89 10.07 0.62
N VAL A 107 20.57 10.01 0.77
CA VAL A 107 19.83 8.75 1.01
C VAL A 107 20.01 7.78 -0.15
N PHE A 108 19.92 8.24 -1.40
CA PHE A 108 20.13 7.38 -2.56
C PHE A 108 21.55 6.79 -2.54
N LEU A 109 22.61 7.62 -2.38
CA LEU A 109 24.00 7.17 -2.32
C LEU A 109 24.24 6.18 -1.18
N TRP A 110 23.73 6.47 0.01
CA TRP A 110 23.81 5.58 1.15
C TRP A 110 23.07 4.25 0.89
N ALA A 111 21.85 4.31 0.33
CA ALA A 111 21.04 3.14 0.10
C ALA A 111 21.65 2.20 -0.95
N VAL A 112 22.21 2.72 -2.05
CA VAL A 112 22.83 1.87 -3.09
C VAL A 112 24.10 1.15 -2.60
N LEU A 113 24.81 1.71 -1.62
CA LEU A 113 25.96 1.04 -1.00
C LEU A 113 25.56 -0.03 0.04
N ARG A 114 24.35 0.08 0.60
CA ARG A 114 23.89 -0.75 1.73
C ARG A 114 22.92 -1.85 1.31
N TYR A 115 22.02 -1.60 0.37
CA TYR A 115 20.92 -2.52 0.02
C TYR A 115 21.08 -3.08 -1.39
N ASP A 116 20.42 -4.22 -1.60
CA ASP A 116 20.47 -5.00 -2.84
C ASP A 116 19.10 -4.99 -3.57
N ILE A 117 17.99 -4.98 -2.80
CA ILE A 117 16.62 -4.88 -3.30
C ILE A 117 15.98 -3.57 -2.82
N PHE A 118 15.36 -2.86 -3.76
CA PHE A 118 14.65 -1.61 -3.56
C PHE A 118 13.16 -1.82 -3.81
N GLN A 119 12.36 -1.62 -2.76
CA GLN A 119 10.90 -1.72 -2.79
C GLN A 119 10.28 -0.33 -2.82
N PHE A 120 9.63 0.00 -3.93
CA PHE A 120 8.99 1.29 -4.14
C PHE A 120 7.51 1.14 -4.48
N TYR A 121 6.81 2.26 -4.52
CA TYR A 121 5.48 2.38 -5.09
C TYR A 121 5.53 3.15 -6.42
N PHE A 122 4.46 3.12 -7.21
CA PHE A 122 4.43 3.76 -8.53
C PHE A 122 4.55 5.29 -8.48
N ASP A 123 4.35 5.92 -7.33
CA ASP A 123 4.58 7.35 -7.14
C ASP A 123 6.08 7.71 -7.05
N GLY A 124 6.96 6.75 -6.84
CA GLY A 124 8.43 6.87 -6.92
C GLY A 124 9.16 6.50 -5.64
N GLY A 125 10.49 6.57 -5.72
CA GLY A 125 11.42 6.20 -4.66
C GLY A 125 12.00 7.40 -3.91
N PHE A 126 13.28 7.32 -3.60
CA PHE A 126 14.00 8.33 -2.79
C PHE A 126 14.18 9.66 -3.53
N LEU A 127 14.38 9.65 -4.85
CA LEU A 127 14.54 10.86 -5.66
C LEU A 127 13.23 11.45 -6.19
N ASN A 128 12.08 10.93 -5.78
CA ASN A 128 10.76 11.31 -6.34
C ASN A 128 10.49 12.82 -6.38
N ARG A 129 11.03 13.59 -5.42
CA ARG A 129 10.82 15.04 -5.29
C ARG A 129 11.99 15.89 -5.80
N THR A 130 12.90 15.31 -6.57
CA THR A 130 14.09 15.96 -7.13
C THR A 130 14.07 15.95 -8.65
N LEU A 131 15.00 16.70 -9.29
CA LEU A 131 15.24 16.61 -10.72
C LEU A 131 15.76 15.22 -11.14
N GLY A 132 16.35 14.46 -10.21
CA GLY A 132 16.83 13.10 -10.42
C GLY A 132 15.74 12.03 -10.49
N LYS A 133 14.46 12.37 -10.29
CA LYS A 133 13.34 11.41 -10.26
C LYS A 133 13.36 10.38 -11.40
N ARG A 134 13.59 10.84 -12.64
CA ARG A 134 13.62 9.97 -13.82
C ARG A 134 14.90 9.17 -13.97
N LEU A 135 15.96 9.54 -13.26
CA LEU A 135 17.24 8.85 -13.26
C LEU A 135 17.32 7.75 -12.20
N GLU A 136 16.45 7.76 -11.20
CA GLU A 136 16.51 6.83 -10.06
C GLU A 136 16.50 5.37 -10.48
N LEU A 137 15.49 4.93 -11.20
CA LEU A 137 15.38 3.53 -11.63
C LEU A 137 16.49 3.13 -12.61
N PRO A 138 16.82 3.91 -13.68
CA PRO A 138 17.98 3.64 -14.53
C PRO A 138 19.30 3.49 -13.76
N LEU A 139 19.57 4.37 -12.81
CA LEU A 139 20.78 4.32 -11.99
C LEU A 139 20.81 3.06 -11.11
N LEU A 140 19.69 2.71 -10.46
CA LEU A 140 19.61 1.47 -9.68
C LEU A 140 19.90 0.25 -10.54
N LYS A 141 19.35 0.18 -11.76
CA LYS A 141 19.60 -0.93 -12.70
C LYS A 141 21.06 -0.99 -13.12
N MET A 142 21.65 0.14 -13.49
CA MET A 142 23.07 0.24 -13.86
C MET A 142 23.98 -0.19 -12.70
N LEU A 143 23.62 0.19 -11.46
CA LEU A 143 24.32 -0.23 -10.25
C LEU A 143 24.01 -1.69 -9.86
N GLY A 144 23.22 -2.43 -10.67
CA GLY A 144 22.83 -3.84 -10.51
C GLY A 144 22.01 -4.11 -9.29
N LYS A 145 21.14 -3.19 -8.95
CA LYS A 145 20.14 -3.35 -7.90
C LYS A 145 18.87 -3.98 -8.46
N ILE A 146 18.19 -4.75 -7.63
CA ILE A 146 16.86 -5.27 -7.95
C ILE A 146 15.84 -4.21 -7.52
N VAL A 147 14.92 -3.89 -8.44
CA VAL A 147 13.87 -2.90 -8.21
C VAL A 147 12.52 -3.56 -8.31
N ILE A 148 11.74 -3.50 -7.24
CA ILE A 148 10.36 -3.99 -7.19
C ILE A 148 9.45 -2.79 -6.94
N VAL A 149 8.38 -2.67 -7.74
CA VAL A 149 7.44 -1.56 -7.64
C VAL A 149 6.02 -2.09 -7.48
N SER A 150 5.37 -1.69 -6.38
CA SER A 150 4.02 -2.13 -6.02
C SER A 150 3.02 -0.98 -6.14
N ALA A 151 1.75 -1.30 -6.42
CA ALA A 151 0.67 -0.31 -6.42
C ALA A 151 0.02 -0.22 -5.03
N TYR A 152 -0.43 0.98 -4.61
CA TYR A 152 -1.24 1.13 -3.41
C TYR A 152 -2.60 1.80 -3.68
N GLY A 153 -2.87 2.16 -4.93
CA GLY A 153 -4.15 2.68 -5.41
C GLY A 153 -4.07 4.14 -5.88
N ALA A 154 -3.84 5.10 -4.99
CA ALA A 154 -3.78 6.52 -5.35
C ALA A 154 -2.63 6.86 -6.32
N ASP A 155 -1.58 6.07 -6.33
CA ASP A 155 -0.40 6.17 -7.19
C ASP A 155 -0.64 5.74 -8.65
N VAL A 156 -1.70 4.97 -8.89
CA VAL A 156 -2.00 4.41 -10.22
C VAL A 156 -3.38 4.80 -10.75
N ARG A 157 -4.35 5.13 -9.89
CA ARG A 157 -5.71 5.44 -10.32
C ARG A 157 -5.77 6.70 -11.16
N VAL A 158 -6.42 6.60 -12.32
CA VAL A 158 -6.69 7.68 -13.26
C VAL A 158 -8.19 7.82 -13.53
N GLU A 159 -8.62 9.03 -13.85
CA GLU A 159 -10.05 9.35 -13.96
C GLU A 159 -10.74 8.59 -15.09
N ALA A 160 -10.15 8.56 -16.29
CA ALA A 160 -10.78 7.94 -17.44
C ALA A 160 -11.03 6.44 -17.20
N THR A 161 -10.00 5.69 -16.77
CA THR A 161 -10.15 4.26 -16.44
C THR A 161 -11.16 4.07 -15.32
N THR A 162 -11.07 4.86 -14.23
CA THR A 162 -11.97 4.72 -13.08
C THR A 162 -13.44 4.91 -13.47
N ARG A 163 -13.75 5.94 -14.29
CA ARG A 163 -15.12 6.17 -14.75
C ARG A 163 -15.64 5.07 -15.67
N ALA A 164 -14.76 4.45 -16.46
CA ALA A 164 -15.12 3.34 -17.33
C ALA A 164 -15.44 2.02 -16.58
N LEU A 165 -15.07 1.90 -15.29
CA LEU A 165 -15.32 0.70 -14.50
C LEU A 165 -16.77 0.54 -14.03
N GLY A 166 -17.64 1.53 -14.24
CA GLY A 166 -19.06 1.43 -13.91
C GLY A 166 -19.62 2.69 -13.23
N PRO A 167 -20.94 2.70 -12.93
CA PRO A 167 -21.61 3.87 -12.39
C PRO A 167 -21.11 4.23 -10.97
N TYR A 168 -20.85 3.21 -10.15
CA TYR A 168 -20.30 3.42 -8.80
C TYR A 168 -18.77 3.36 -8.84
N ASN A 169 -18.16 4.54 -8.82
CA ASN A 169 -16.70 4.69 -8.85
C ASN A 169 -16.24 5.89 -8.01
N CYS A 170 -15.01 5.86 -7.53
CA CYS A 170 -14.49 6.89 -6.61
C CYS A 170 -14.28 8.28 -7.25
N CYS A 171 -14.46 8.42 -8.56
CA CYS A 171 -14.42 9.70 -9.24
C CYS A 171 -15.79 10.40 -9.33
N MET A 172 -16.91 9.72 -9.00
CA MET A 172 -18.24 10.31 -9.15
C MET A 172 -18.46 11.55 -8.26
N ASP A 173 -17.96 11.51 -7.01
CA ASP A 173 -18.10 12.59 -6.03
C ASP A 173 -16.76 13.24 -5.67
N CYS A 174 -15.71 13.04 -6.47
CA CYS A 174 -14.38 13.48 -6.14
C CYS A 174 -14.19 14.98 -6.22
N THR A 175 -13.88 15.62 -5.08
CA THR A 175 -13.49 17.03 -4.98
C THR A 175 -11.97 17.24 -4.88
N GLN A 176 -11.18 16.14 -4.87
CA GLN A 176 -9.73 16.16 -4.65
C GLN A 176 -8.95 15.75 -5.90
N ARG A 177 -9.43 16.15 -7.08
CA ARG A 177 -8.77 15.85 -8.36
C ARG A 177 -7.32 16.30 -8.34
N LEU A 178 -6.39 15.46 -8.82
CA LEU A 178 -4.94 15.68 -8.84
C LEU A 178 -4.27 15.87 -7.47
N VAL A 179 -5.02 15.71 -6.38
CA VAL A 179 -4.49 15.81 -5.01
C VAL A 179 -4.37 14.43 -4.39
N ALA A 180 -5.47 13.67 -4.39
CA ALA A 180 -5.52 12.36 -3.76
C ALA A 180 -5.07 11.22 -4.67
N CYS A 181 -5.37 11.31 -5.96
CA CYS A 181 -4.95 10.33 -6.98
C CYS A 181 -4.12 11.01 -8.06
N ILE A 182 -3.48 10.22 -8.91
CA ILE A 182 -2.72 10.73 -10.06
C ILE A 182 -3.62 11.48 -11.05
N CYS A 183 -4.83 10.99 -11.33
CA CYS A 183 -5.92 11.58 -12.14
C CYS A 183 -5.55 12.09 -13.55
N ASP A 184 -4.29 11.94 -13.97
CA ASP A 184 -3.74 12.40 -15.25
C ASP A 184 -3.28 11.16 -16.03
N ASP A 185 -4.06 10.76 -17.04
CA ASP A 185 -3.82 9.58 -17.85
C ASP A 185 -2.48 9.63 -18.58
N ALA A 186 -2.10 10.80 -19.12
CA ALA A 186 -0.84 10.96 -19.84
C ALA A 186 0.36 10.79 -18.87
N LYS A 187 0.24 11.36 -17.66
CA LYS A 187 1.27 11.22 -16.62
C LYS A 187 1.34 9.77 -16.13
N ALA A 188 0.20 9.10 -15.92
CA ALA A 188 0.15 7.70 -15.53
C ALA A 188 0.79 6.80 -16.59
N LYS A 189 0.44 6.94 -17.87
CA LYS A 189 1.06 6.18 -18.96
C LYS A 189 2.57 6.36 -19.01
N ARG A 190 3.07 7.61 -18.85
CA ARG A 190 4.52 7.87 -18.79
C ARG A 190 5.20 7.25 -17.57
N ASN A 191 4.53 7.25 -16.41
CA ASN A 191 5.06 6.62 -15.19
C ASN A 191 5.08 5.10 -15.34
N LEU A 192 3.99 4.48 -15.80
CA LEU A 192 3.92 3.05 -16.06
C LEU A 192 4.98 2.58 -17.05
N ALA A 193 5.13 3.27 -18.18
CA ALA A 193 6.15 2.96 -19.18
C ALA A 193 7.57 3.05 -18.60
N HIS A 194 7.83 4.06 -17.79
CA HIS A 194 9.12 4.23 -17.11
C HIS A 194 9.40 3.12 -16.09
N VAL A 195 8.42 2.80 -15.24
CA VAL A 195 8.54 1.73 -14.24
C VAL A 195 8.72 0.38 -14.91
N HIS A 196 7.88 0.02 -15.88
CA HIS A 196 7.97 -1.27 -16.60
C HIS A 196 9.27 -1.44 -17.41
N ARG A 197 9.95 -0.35 -17.75
CA ARG A 197 11.25 -0.41 -18.43
C ARG A 197 12.38 -0.78 -17.49
N TYR A 198 12.32 -0.37 -16.23
CA TYR A 198 13.46 -0.44 -15.31
C TYR A 198 13.22 -1.29 -14.05
N ALA A 199 11.98 -1.54 -13.66
CA ALA A 199 11.69 -2.45 -12.56
C ALA A 199 11.90 -3.91 -12.97
N ASP A 200 12.42 -4.72 -12.07
CA ASP A 200 12.56 -6.17 -12.24
C ASP A 200 11.24 -6.90 -12.01
N LEU A 201 10.39 -6.33 -11.16
CA LEU A 201 9.08 -6.85 -10.84
C LEU A 201 8.12 -5.69 -10.54
N THR A 202 6.92 -5.75 -11.11
CA THR A 202 5.82 -4.87 -10.74
C THR A 202 4.67 -5.69 -10.17
N LEU A 203 4.09 -5.21 -9.06
CA LEU A 203 3.03 -5.90 -8.34
C LEU A 203 1.78 -5.04 -8.26
N SER A 204 0.64 -5.70 -8.38
CA SER A 204 -0.66 -5.06 -8.23
C SER A 204 -1.66 -6.09 -7.68
N MET A 205 -2.71 -5.64 -7.03
CA MET A 205 -3.77 -6.49 -6.50
C MET A 205 -5.07 -5.70 -6.38
N GLY A 206 -6.19 -6.40 -6.32
CA GLY A 206 -7.51 -5.78 -6.26
C GLY A 206 -7.81 -4.92 -7.48
N ASP A 207 -8.50 -3.80 -7.29
CA ASP A 207 -8.88 -2.89 -8.36
C ASP A 207 -7.67 -2.26 -9.10
N MET A 208 -6.50 -2.30 -8.49
CA MET A 208 -5.29 -1.71 -9.06
C MET A 208 -4.81 -2.42 -10.34
N VAL A 209 -5.22 -3.67 -10.57
CA VAL A 209 -4.92 -4.44 -11.79
C VAL A 209 -5.48 -3.76 -13.06
N GLU A 210 -6.58 -3.00 -12.92
CA GLU A 210 -7.18 -2.26 -14.03
C GLU A 210 -6.29 -1.11 -14.54
N TYR A 211 -5.43 -0.60 -13.69
CA TYR A 211 -4.54 0.53 -13.99
C TYR A 211 -3.12 0.08 -14.33
N THR A 212 -2.76 -1.15 -13.98
CA THR A 212 -1.41 -1.69 -14.14
C THR A 212 -1.40 -3.08 -14.80
N PRO A 213 -1.95 -3.24 -16.02
CA PRO A 213 -2.26 -4.55 -16.62
C PRO A 213 -1.03 -5.43 -16.89
N ARG A 214 0.20 -4.90 -16.80
CA ARG A 214 1.44 -5.65 -16.97
C ARG A 214 2.08 -6.08 -15.66
N SER A 215 1.49 -5.70 -14.52
CA SER A 215 1.98 -6.10 -13.20
C SER A 215 1.48 -7.49 -12.84
N ARG A 216 2.27 -8.24 -12.06
CA ARG A 216 1.82 -9.50 -11.48
C ARG A 216 0.74 -9.22 -10.43
N ASN A 217 -0.32 -10.02 -10.46
CA ASN A 217 -1.48 -9.90 -9.57
C ASN A 217 -1.72 -11.15 -8.70
N ASP A 218 -0.82 -12.10 -8.75
CA ASP A 218 -0.85 -13.33 -7.95
C ASP A 218 -0.16 -13.18 -6.58
N ILE A 219 0.57 -12.08 -6.36
CA ILE A 219 1.25 -11.78 -5.11
C ILE A 219 0.48 -10.71 -4.33
N PHE A 220 -0.26 -11.14 -3.32
CA PHE A 220 -0.91 -10.25 -2.36
C PHE A 220 0.12 -9.83 -1.31
N TYR A 221 0.51 -8.54 -1.31
CA TYR A 221 1.66 -7.99 -0.58
C TYR A 221 1.29 -7.01 0.56
N TRP A 222 0.02 -6.94 0.98
CA TRP A 222 -0.35 -6.20 2.17
C TRP A 222 -0.29 -7.12 3.39
N ALA A 223 0.76 -6.98 4.19
CA ALA A 223 0.92 -7.78 5.39
C ALA A 223 0.23 -7.14 6.60
N ILE A 224 -0.36 -7.97 7.46
CA ILE A 224 -0.89 -7.57 8.76
C ILE A 224 -0.22 -8.37 9.88
N ASP A 225 0.15 -7.70 10.96
CA ASP A 225 0.65 -8.33 12.17
C ASP A 225 -0.51 -8.76 13.06
N LEU A 226 -0.88 -10.04 12.98
CA LEU A 226 -2.02 -10.59 13.73
C LEU A 226 -1.84 -10.56 15.26
N LYS A 227 -0.62 -10.36 15.76
CA LYS A 227 -0.37 -10.14 17.20
C LYS A 227 -0.91 -8.79 17.67
N LYS A 228 -0.90 -7.80 16.79
CA LYS A 228 -1.49 -6.48 17.05
C LYS A 228 -3.01 -6.48 16.88
N TRP A 229 -3.59 -7.48 16.18
CA TRP A 229 -5.00 -7.61 15.86
C TRP A 229 -5.58 -8.92 16.41
N PRO A 230 -5.78 -9.04 17.74
CA PRO A 230 -6.29 -10.27 18.36
C PRO A 230 -7.74 -10.52 17.94
N TYR A 231 -8.10 -11.79 17.77
CA TYR A 231 -9.48 -12.16 17.51
C TYR A 231 -10.39 -11.79 18.68
N VAL A 232 -11.46 -11.06 18.40
CA VAL A 232 -12.49 -10.64 19.38
C VAL A 232 -13.84 -11.26 19.02
N GLY A 233 -14.13 -11.38 17.72
CA GLY A 233 -15.43 -11.86 17.23
C GLY A 233 -16.56 -10.84 17.41
N VAL A 234 -17.79 -11.29 17.24
CA VAL A 234 -19.02 -10.51 17.47
C VAL A 234 -19.95 -11.25 18.45
N SER A 235 -20.68 -10.48 19.25
CA SER A 235 -21.66 -11.03 20.17
C SER A 235 -22.95 -11.42 19.41
N PRO A 236 -23.46 -12.64 19.57
CA PRO A 236 -24.71 -13.05 18.94
C PRO A 236 -25.96 -12.45 19.62
N VAL A 237 -25.79 -11.77 20.75
CA VAL A 237 -26.93 -11.29 21.58
C VAL A 237 -27.08 -9.77 21.59
N ASN A 238 -26.36 -9.03 20.75
CA ASN A 238 -26.50 -7.59 20.68
C ASN A 238 -27.89 -7.17 20.19
N ARG A 239 -28.61 -6.39 21.00
CA ARG A 239 -29.91 -5.81 20.66
C ARG A 239 -29.78 -4.62 19.71
N LEU A 240 -28.71 -3.82 19.82
CA LEU A 240 -28.38 -2.71 18.94
C LEU A 240 -27.11 -3.08 18.14
N VAL A 241 -27.23 -3.15 16.83
CA VAL A 241 -26.13 -3.53 15.92
C VAL A 241 -25.30 -2.31 15.58
N LYS A 242 -24.01 -2.32 15.96
CA LYS A 242 -23.06 -1.26 15.69
C LYS A 242 -22.33 -1.51 14.38
N VAL A 243 -22.53 -0.60 13.41
CA VAL A 243 -21.83 -0.61 12.12
C VAL A 243 -20.69 0.42 12.18
N VAL A 244 -19.46 -0.05 12.19
CA VAL A 244 -18.28 0.84 12.18
C VAL A 244 -17.84 1.16 10.76
N HIS A 245 -17.51 2.44 10.50
CA HIS A 245 -16.96 2.92 9.23
C HIS A 245 -15.80 3.87 9.49
N ALA A 246 -14.63 3.59 8.87
CA ALA A 246 -13.39 4.33 9.08
C ALA A 246 -12.85 4.95 7.77
N PRO A 247 -13.44 6.04 7.29
CA PRO A 247 -13.04 6.64 6.02
C PRO A 247 -11.92 7.67 6.18
N ASN A 248 -10.75 7.43 5.60
CA ASN A 248 -9.73 8.47 5.42
C ASN A 248 -10.18 9.55 4.42
N HIS A 249 -10.93 9.14 3.40
CA HIS A 249 -11.49 9.98 2.35
C HIS A 249 -12.96 9.62 2.15
N PRO A 250 -13.91 10.26 2.88
CA PRO A 250 -15.32 9.91 2.88
C PRO A 250 -15.96 9.84 1.49
N GLN A 251 -15.60 10.78 0.59
CA GLN A 251 -16.12 10.83 -0.78
C GLN A 251 -15.71 9.61 -1.59
N PHE A 252 -14.43 9.17 -1.49
CA PHE A 252 -13.92 7.99 -2.20
C PHE A 252 -14.50 6.69 -1.68
N LYS A 253 -14.71 6.63 -0.36
CA LYS A 253 -15.27 5.43 0.26
C LYS A 253 -16.78 5.31 0.14
N GLY A 254 -17.47 6.36 -0.29
CA GLY A 254 -18.93 6.35 -0.43
C GLY A 254 -19.67 6.48 0.89
N THR A 255 -19.10 7.18 1.87
CA THR A 255 -19.65 7.38 3.22
C THR A 255 -21.11 7.88 3.18
N ARG A 256 -21.45 8.78 2.24
CA ARG A 256 -22.79 9.32 2.09
C ARG A 256 -23.86 8.24 1.84
N PHE A 257 -23.53 7.20 1.07
CA PHE A 257 -24.44 6.09 0.80
C PHE A 257 -24.70 5.25 2.05
N LEU A 258 -23.63 4.98 2.80
CA LEU A 258 -23.75 4.24 4.07
C LEU A 258 -24.56 5.04 5.08
N THR A 259 -24.27 6.34 5.26
CA THR A 259 -25.01 7.20 6.21
C THR A 259 -26.50 7.25 5.86
N ALA A 260 -26.84 7.54 4.60
CA ALA A 260 -28.23 7.58 4.16
C ALA A 260 -28.94 6.23 4.34
N CYS A 261 -28.25 5.12 4.08
CA CYS A 261 -28.79 3.77 4.27
C CYS A 261 -29.08 3.48 5.75
N ILE A 262 -28.14 3.79 6.67
CA ILE A 262 -28.33 3.60 8.11
C ILE A 262 -29.49 4.46 8.64
N GLU A 263 -29.56 5.74 8.26
CA GLU A 263 -30.66 6.63 8.62
C GLU A 263 -32.02 6.11 8.13
N GLN A 264 -32.07 5.51 6.93
CA GLN A 264 -33.28 4.88 6.43
C GLN A 264 -33.65 3.65 7.25
N LEU A 265 -32.71 2.76 7.55
CA LEU A 265 -32.93 1.57 8.38
C LEU A 265 -33.44 1.94 9.78
N GLN A 266 -32.89 2.98 10.39
CA GLN A 266 -33.37 3.49 11.69
C GLN A 266 -34.82 3.98 11.64
N ARG A 267 -35.19 4.73 10.58
CA ARG A 267 -36.57 5.17 10.36
C ARG A 267 -37.56 3.98 10.15
N GLU A 268 -37.08 2.89 9.59
CA GLU A 268 -37.83 1.64 9.39
C GLU A 268 -37.87 0.77 10.64
N GLY A 269 -37.25 1.21 11.76
CA GLY A 269 -37.28 0.53 13.04
C GLY A 269 -36.18 -0.52 13.26
N TYR A 270 -35.22 -0.64 12.38
CA TYR A 270 -34.08 -1.54 12.60
C TYR A 270 -33.18 -1.04 13.74
N PRO A 271 -32.74 -1.91 14.66
CA PRO A 271 -31.91 -1.55 15.79
C PRO A 271 -30.44 -1.45 15.35
N VAL A 272 -30.07 -0.40 14.62
CA VAL A 272 -28.74 -0.19 14.05
C VAL A 272 -28.20 1.21 14.36
N GLU A 273 -26.89 1.29 14.60
CA GLU A 273 -26.16 2.52 14.88
C GLU A 273 -24.91 2.60 14.00
N LEU A 274 -24.63 3.79 13.44
CA LEU A 274 -23.39 4.06 12.68
C LEU A 274 -22.33 4.68 13.58
N VAL A 275 -21.16 4.03 13.68
CA VAL A 275 -19.99 4.52 14.38
C VAL A 275 -18.96 5.01 13.35
N LEU A 276 -18.86 6.33 13.19
CA LEU A 276 -17.87 6.96 12.28
C LEU A 276 -16.54 7.17 12.99
N VAL A 277 -15.47 6.55 12.47
CA VAL A 277 -14.11 6.66 12.99
C VAL A 277 -13.31 7.59 12.08
N GLN A 278 -13.07 8.81 12.55
CA GLN A 278 -12.36 9.85 11.79
C GLN A 278 -11.41 10.65 12.70
N ARG A 279 -10.24 11.01 12.17
CA ARG A 279 -9.27 11.92 12.80
C ARG A 279 -8.81 11.49 14.21
N MET A 280 -8.74 10.21 14.46
CA MET A 280 -8.25 9.65 15.73
C MET A 280 -7.00 8.77 15.51
N ARG A 281 -6.31 8.44 16.58
CA ARG A 281 -5.14 7.57 16.52
C ARG A 281 -5.56 6.12 16.26
N ASN A 282 -4.64 5.32 15.74
CA ASN A 282 -4.94 3.93 15.37
C ASN A 282 -5.38 3.07 16.58
N GLU A 283 -4.78 3.31 17.75
CA GLU A 283 -5.13 2.60 18.97
C GLU A 283 -6.56 2.92 19.43
N GLU A 284 -6.97 4.18 19.34
CA GLU A 284 -8.34 4.62 19.68
C GLU A 284 -9.36 4.05 18.68
N ALA A 285 -9.00 4.06 17.40
CA ALA A 285 -9.83 3.47 16.35
C ALA A 285 -10.02 1.96 16.55
N MET A 286 -8.96 1.24 16.94
CA MET A 286 -9.01 -0.19 17.21
C MET A 286 -10.02 -0.54 18.32
N GLU A 287 -10.13 0.27 19.37
CA GLU A 287 -11.11 0.02 20.43
C GLU A 287 -12.56 0.14 19.93
N LEU A 288 -12.83 1.08 19.02
CA LEU A 288 -14.14 1.17 18.35
C LEU A 288 -14.39 -0.02 17.42
N TYR A 289 -13.38 -0.49 16.70
CA TYR A 289 -13.49 -1.67 15.85
C TYR A 289 -13.81 -2.94 16.66
N LYS A 290 -13.20 -3.10 17.83
CA LYS A 290 -13.47 -4.25 18.74
C LYS A 290 -14.93 -4.28 19.21
N GLN A 291 -15.56 -3.11 19.42
CA GLN A 291 -16.93 -2.98 19.89
C GLN A 291 -17.99 -3.10 18.79
N ALA A 292 -17.59 -3.09 17.53
CA ALA A 292 -18.49 -3.17 16.39
C ALA A 292 -19.03 -4.58 16.15
N ASP A 293 -20.22 -4.65 15.56
CA ASP A 293 -20.86 -5.89 15.10
C ASP A 293 -20.67 -6.12 13.61
N ILE A 294 -20.55 -5.05 12.82
CA ILE A 294 -20.35 -5.06 11.37
C ILE A 294 -19.30 -3.97 11.04
N ALA A 295 -18.38 -4.27 10.15
CA ALA A 295 -17.49 -3.29 9.57
C ALA A 295 -17.91 -2.97 8.13
N ALA A 296 -18.15 -1.68 7.85
CA ALA A 296 -18.50 -1.19 6.52
C ALA A 296 -17.31 -0.44 5.93
N ASP A 297 -16.65 -0.97 4.88
CA ASP A 297 -15.41 -0.36 4.40
C ASP A 297 -15.67 0.66 3.29
N GLN A 298 -15.80 0.25 2.02
CA GLN A 298 -15.86 1.20 0.91
C GLN A 298 -16.76 0.69 -0.22
N PHE A 299 -17.53 1.63 -0.82
CA PHE A 299 -18.62 1.32 -1.76
C PHE A 299 -18.40 1.88 -3.17
N LEU A 300 -17.33 2.65 -3.40
CA LEU A 300 -17.06 3.29 -4.70
C LEU A 300 -15.74 2.86 -5.33
N ILE A 301 -14.81 2.25 -4.59
CA ILE A 301 -13.50 1.87 -5.13
C ILE A 301 -13.60 0.56 -5.93
N GLY A 302 -14.45 -0.36 -5.49
CA GLY A 302 -14.61 -1.68 -6.11
C GLY A 302 -13.59 -2.72 -5.64
N TRP A 303 -12.92 -2.45 -4.53
CA TRP A 303 -12.02 -3.32 -3.80
C TRP A 303 -12.06 -2.97 -2.32
N HIS A 304 -11.66 -3.86 -1.44
CA HIS A 304 -11.54 -3.58 -0.01
C HIS A 304 -10.25 -2.81 0.33
N GLY A 305 -10.25 -2.10 1.46
CA GLY A 305 -9.07 -1.42 2.01
C GLY A 305 -8.42 -2.18 3.15
N ASN A 306 -7.36 -1.60 3.74
CA ASN A 306 -6.72 -2.14 4.94
C ASN A 306 -7.68 -2.27 6.11
N PHE A 307 -8.63 -1.33 6.25
CA PHE A 307 -9.65 -1.39 7.31
C PHE A 307 -10.47 -2.68 7.27
N ALA A 308 -10.83 -3.17 6.08
CA ALA A 308 -11.52 -4.47 5.95
C ALA A 308 -10.65 -5.63 6.45
N VAL A 309 -9.35 -5.62 6.13
CA VAL A 309 -8.39 -6.64 6.60
C VAL A 309 -8.24 -6.59 8.13
N GLU A 310 -8.14 -5.39 8.70
CA GLU A 310 -8.07 -5.16 10.16
C GLU A 310 -9.34 -5.64 10.87
N ALA A 311 -10.51 -5.32 10.31
CA ALA A 311 -11.81 -5.74 10.85
C ALA A 311 -11.98 -7.27 10.78
N MET A 312 -11.63 -7.91 9.65
CA MET A 312 -11.65 -9.36 9.53
C MET A 312 -10.64 -10.02 10.49
N ALA A 313 -9.47 -9.43 10.72
CA ALA A 313 -8.51 -9.92 11.70
C ALA A 313 -9.10 -9.93 13.12
N LEU A 314 -9.89 -8.92 13.49
CA LEU A 314 -10.63 -8.87 14.76
C LEU A 314 -11.83 -9.84 14.79
N GLY A 315 -12.18 -10.51 13.69
CA GLY A 315 -13.33 -11.40 13.59
C GLY A 315 -14.66 -10.67 13.34
N LYS A 316 -14.63 -9.50 12.70
CA LYS A 316 -15.84 -8.75 12.34
C LYS A 316 -16.28 -9.09 10.92
N PRO A 317 -17.58 -9.32 10.66
CA PRO A 317 -18.10 -9.40 9.29
C PRO A 317 -17.91 -8.07 8.57
N VAL A 318 -17.52 -8.12 7.31
CA VAL A 318 -17.23 -6.94 6.51
C VAL A 318 -18.21 -6.80 5.36
N VAL A 319 -18.71 -5.58 5.15
CA VAL A 319 -19.46 -5.18 3.95
C VAL A 319 -18.61 -4.20 3.16
N ALA A 320 -18.35 -4.50 1.88
CA ALA A 320 -17.63 -3.64 0.97
C ALA A 320 -17.98 -3.97 -0.48
N TYR A 321 -17.83 -3.03 -1.39
CA TYR A 321 -18.05 -3.29 -2.82
C TYR A 321 -16.84 -3.95 -3.47
N ILE A 322 -16.97 -5.19 -3.92
CA ILE A 322 -15.97 -5.90 -4.73
C ILE A 322 -16.53 -5.99 -6.15
N ARG A 323 -16.00 -5.21 -7.08
CA ARG A 323 -16.54 -5.07 -8.45
C ARG A 323 -16.34 -6.30 -9.30
N LYS A 324 -15.18 -6.93 -9.24
CA LYS A 324 -14.80 -8.10 -10.03
C LYS A 324 -14.13 -9.15 -9.13
N PRO A 325 -14.93 -9.94 -8.36
CA PRO A 325 -14.35 -10.91 -7.41
C PRO A 325 -13.32 -11.84 -8.05
N ASP A 326 -13.63 -12.43 -9.21
CA ASP A 326 -12.76 -13.39 -9.89
C ASP A 326 -11.41 -12.81 -10.32
N ALA A 327 -11.36 -11.50 -10.59
CA ALA A 327 -10.14 -10.82 -11.01
C ALA A 327 -9.34 -10.20 -9.85
N TYR A 328 -10.02 -9.86 -8.76
CA TYR A 328 -9.44 -9.06 -7.68
C TYR A 328 -9.10 -9.86 -6.43
N LEU A 329 -9.78 -10.98 -6.21
CA LEU A 329 -9.54 -11.84 -5.05
C LEU A 329 -8.45 -12.89 -5.35
N PRO A 330 -7.72 -13.37 -4.33
CA PRO A 330 -6.78 -14.46 -4.50
C PRO A 330 -7.50 -15.71 -4.99
N SER A 331 -6.95 -16.35 -6.03
CA SER A 331 -7.49 -17.61 -6.52
C SER A 331 -7.51 -18.68 -5.41
N GLY A 332 -8.65 -19.36 -5.27
CA GLY A 332 -8.85 -20.43 -4.27
C GLY A 332 -9.06 -19.97 -2.83
N ALA A 333 -9.09 -18.68 -2.55
CA ALA A 333 -9.40 -18.16 -1.22
C ALA A 333 -10.88 -17.74 -1.14
N ASP A 334 -11.62 -18.34 -0.19
CA ASP A 334 -13.01 -17.98 0.08
C ASP A 334 -13.08 -16.66 0.87
N CYS A 335 -13.20 -15.55 0.15
CA CYS A 335 -13.29 -14.23 0.76
C CYS A 335 -14.68 -13.98 1.33
N PRO A 336 -14.84 -13.81 2.65
CA PRO A 336 -16.14 -13.72 3.32
C PRO A 336 -16.72 -12.30 3.33
N ILE A 337 -16.16 -11.37 2.57
CA ILE A 337 -16.70 -10.01 2.46
C ILE A 337 -18.08 -10.08 1.78
N VAL A 338 -19.10 -9.53 2.44
CA VAL A 338 -20.39 -9.31 1.84
C VAL A 338 -20.27 -8.18 0.83
N SER A 339 -20.20 -8.55 -0.46
CA SER A 339 -20.06 -7.55 -1.53
C SER A 339 -21.39 -6.82 -1.73
N ALA A 340 -21.35 -5.49 -1.60
CA ALA A 340 -22.51 -4.64 -1.84
C ALA A 340 -22.07 -3.29 -2.43
N ASP A 341 -22.69 -2.91 -3.53
CA ASP A 341 -22.65 -1.56 -4.09
C ASP A 341 -23.73 -0.66 -3.45
N PRO A 342 -23.82 0.63 -3.75
CA PRO A 342 -24.83 1.53 -3.18
C PRO A 342 -26.28 1.05 -3.34
N ASP A 343 -26.64 0.34 -4.43
CA ASP A 343 -28.00 -0.15 -4.65
C ASP A 343 -28.34 -1.37 -3.79
N THR A 344 -27.36 -2.22 -3.53
CA THR A 344 -27.51 -3.49 -2.80
C THR A 344 -27.15 -3.40 -1.31
N LEU A 345 -26.56 -2.27 -0.90
CA LEU A 345 -26.06 -2.05 0.46
C LEU A 345 -27.13 -2.25 1.54
N LYS A 346 -28.34 -1.73 1.31
CA LYS A 346 -29.45 -1.85 2.27
C LYS A 346 -29.81 -3.31 2.53
N ALA A 347 -29.98 -4.10 1.49
CA ALA A 347 -30.33 -5.52 1.61
C ALA A 347 -29.19 -6.31 2.31
N ALA A 348 -27.94 -5.99 2.00
CA ALA A 348 -26.78 -6.59 2.67
C ALA A 348 -26.74 -6.29 4.17
N LEU A 349 -27.02 -5.05 4.57
CA LEU A 349 -27.07 -4.65 5.98
C LEU A 349 -28.26 -5.30 6.71
N ILE A 350 -29.46 -5.33 6.14
CA ILE A 350 -30.63 -5.99 6.73
C ILE A 350 -30.32 -7.47 7.02
N ARG A 351 -29.76 -8.18 6.03
CA ARG A 351 -29.37 -9.60 6.18
C ARG A 351 -28.43 -9.81 7.37
N LEU A 352 -27.48 -8.89 7.59
CA LEU A 352 -26.53 -8.99 8.70
C LEU A 352 -27.16 -8.53 10.04
N ILE A 353 -28.03 -7.54 10.03
CA ILE A 353 -28.71 -7.06 11.24
C ILE A 353 -29.64 -8.15 11.80
N GLU A 354 -30.42 -8.78 10.94
CA GLU A 354 -31.44 -9.79 11.31
C GLU A 354 -30.82 -11.16 11.63
N ASN A 355 -29.56 -11.42 11.21
CA ASN A 355 -28.95 -12.74 11.37
C ASN A 355 -27.65 -12.70 12.22
N PRO A 356 -27.76 -12.76 13.54
CA PRO A 356 -26.60 -12.79 14.44
C PRO A 356 -25.66 -13.98 14.19
N ALA A 357 -26.20 -15.15 13.85
CA ALA A 357 -25.42 -16.35 13.57
C ALA A 357 -24.53 -16.16 12.32
N LEU A 358 -25.09 -15.51 11.28
CA LEU A 358 -24.33 -15.17 10.07
C LEU A 358 -23.18 -14.18 10.39
N ARG A 359 -23.41 -13.19 11.27
CA ARG A 359 -22.33 -12.29 11.69
C ARG A 359 -21.17 -13.03 12.34
N VAL A 360 -21.48 -13.99 13.22
CA VAL A 360 -20.46 -14.83 13.88
C VAL A 360 -19.73 -15.69 12.85
N GLU A 361 -20.46 -16.37 11.96
CA GLU A 361 -19.90 -17.21 10.90
C GLU A 361 -18.92 -16.41 10.00
N LEU A 362 -19.37 -15.27 9.48
CA LEU A 362 -18.56 -14.42 8.61
C LEU A 362 -17.36 -13.83 9.34
N GLY A 363 -17.46 -13.51 10.62
CA GLY A 363 -16.34 -13.08 11.46
C GLY A 363 -15.27 -14.16 11.59
N ILE A 364 -15.66 -15.42 11.83
CA ILE A 364 -14.74 -16.56 11.89
C ILE A 364 -14.08 -16.80 10.52
N LYS A 365 -14.85 -16.80 9.44
CA LYS A 365 -14.33 -16.93 8.07
C LYS A 365 -13.38 -15.79 7.73
N GLY A 366 -13.72 -14.55 8.13
CA GLY A 366 -12.87 -13.37 7.94
C GLY A 366 -11.50 -13.51 8.58
N ARG A 367 -11.47 -13.97 9.82
CA ARG A 367 -10.20 -14.23 10.52
C ARG A 367 -9.36 -15.27 9.79
N ARG A 368 -9.93 -16.39 9.40
CA ARG A 368 -9.23 -17.45 8.64
C ARG A 368 -8.70 -16.95 7.31
N TYR A 369 -9.51 -16.16 6.60
CA TYR A 369 -9.10 -15.55 5.33
C TYR A 369 -7.87 -14.64 5.50
N VAL A 370 -7.87 -13.80 6.53
CA VAL A 370 -6.71 -12.92 6.80
C VAL A 370 -5.48 -13.74 7.20
N GLU A 371 -5.62 -14.79 7.99
CA GLU A 371 -4.52 -15.70 8.35
C GLU A 371 -3.91 -16.35 7.11
N GLN A 372 -4.71 -16.75 6.14
CA GLN A 372 -4.28 -17.44 4.92
C GLN A 372 -3.73 -16.50 3.84
N VAL A 373 -4.19 -15.24 3.81
CA VAL A 373 -3.87 -14.32 2.71
C VAL A 373 -2.95 -13.19 3.15
N PHE A 374 -3.17 -12.60 4.31
CA PHE A 374 -2.55 -11.31 4.69
C PHE A 374 -1.62 -11.39 5.90
N SER A 375 -1.51 -12.55 6.57
CA SER A 375 -0.57 -12.68 7.70
C SER A 375 0.88 -12.40 7.28
N LEU A 376 1.72 -12.00 8.23
CA LEU A 376 3.15 -11.77 7.99
C LEU A 376 3.81 -13.01 7.36
N GLU A 377 3.43 -14.20 7.82
CA GLU A 377 3.96 -15.49 7.36
C GLU A 377 3.61 -15.72 5.87
N GLN A 378 2.35 -15.52 5.52
CA GLN A 378 1.87 -15.78 4.15
C GLN A 378 2.39 -14.75 3.13
N VAL A 379 2.40 -13.48 3.51
CA VAL A 379 2.98 -12.43 2.66
C VAL A 379 4.48 -12.63 2.53
N GLY A 380 5.18 -12.89 3.64
CA GLY A 380 6.61 -13.18 3.65
C GLY A 380 6.98 -14.38 2.77
N ALA A 381 6.19 -15.49 2.82
CA ALA A 381 6.41 -16.65 1.95
C ALA A 381 6.30 -16.32 0.46
N ARG A 382 5.30 -15.51 0.07
CA ARG A 382 5.16 -15.09 -1.32
C ARG A 382 6.29 -14.18 -1.78
N MET A 383 6.68 -13.24 -0.93
CA MET A 383 7.78 -12.32 -1.23
C MET A 383 9.14 -13.02 -1.23
N ASP A 384 9.38 -13.97 -0.32
CA ASP A 384 10.61 -14.79 -0.30
C ASP A 384 10.81 -15.53 -1.64
N ARG A 385 9.74 -16.17 -2.17
CA ARG A 385 9.81 -16.80 -3.50
C ARG A 385 10.19 -15.82 -4.61
N ALA A 386 9.56 -14.64 -4.62
CA ALA A 386 9.86 -13.59 -5.60
C ALA A 386 11.29 -13.06 -5.46
N TYR A 387 11.77 -12.86 -4.24
CA TYR A 387 13.14 -12.41 -3.98
C TYR A 387 14.18 -13.43 -4.41
N ARG A 388 13.98 -14.72 -4.11
CA ARG A 388 14.88 -15.79 -4.55
C ARG A 388 14.93 -15.91 -6.05
N GLU A 389 13.77 -15.86 -6.72
CA GLU A 389 13.69 -15.87 -8.18
C GLU A 389 14.52 -14.74 -8.79
N LEU A 390 14.31 -13.50 -8.33
CA LEU A 390 15.04 -12.34 -8.83
C LEU A 390 16.53 -12.37 -8.46
N TRP A 391 16.87 -12.80 -7.25
CA TRP A 391 18.25 -12.87 -6.78
C TRP A 391 19.06 -13.88 -7.57
N ASN A 392 18.49 -15.06 -7.86
CA ASN A 392 19.14 -16.12 -8.63
C ASN A 392 19.34 -15.72 -10.10
N ARG A 393 18.42 -14.96 -10.70
CA ARG A 393 18.60 -14.43 -12.07
C ARG A 393 19.78 -13.48 -12.20
N THR A 394 20.25 -12.90 -11.09
CA THR A 394 21.43 -12.04 -11.09
C THR A 394 22.73 -12.80 -10.82
N MET A 395 22.69 -14.16 -10.72
CA MET A 395 23.87 -15.02 -10.63
C MET A 395 24.48 -15.17 -12.03
N PRO A 396 25.81 -15.20 -12.17
CA PRO A 396 26.45 -15.65 -13.40
C PRO A 396 26.03 -17.10 -13.68
N VAL A 397 25.73 -17.40 -14.93
CA VAL A 397 25.50 -18.79 -15.38
C VAL A 397 26.82 -19.53 -15.19
N GLY A 398 26.94 -20.37 -14.18
CA GLY A 398 28.18 -21.16 -13.96
C GLY A 398 28.44 -21.72 -12.56
N GLU A 399 27.66 -21.33 -11.52
CA GLU A 399 27.95 -21.79 -10.14
C GLU A 399 26.76 -22.47 -9.46
N GLY A 400 26.09 -23.35 -10.14
CA GLY A 400 24.95 -24.05 -9.61
C GLY A 400 24.86 -25.49 -10.05
N GLU A 401 25.90 -26.29 -9.79
CA GLU A 401 25.85 -27.76 -9.74
C GLU A 401 27.26 -28.27 -9.36
N SER A 402 27.52 -28.41 -8.09
CA SER A 402 28.53 -29.34 -7.57
C SER A 402 28.10 -29.85 -6.20
#